data_862afc93477699bb5f966571eb3ba166
#
_entry.id   862afc93477699bb5f966571eb3ba166
#
_cell.length_a   1.000
_cell.length_b   1.000
_cell.length_c   1.000
_cell.angle_alpha   90.00
_cell.angle_beta   90.00
_cell.angle_gamma   90.00
#
_symmetry.space_group_name_H-M   'P 1'
#
loop_
_entity.id
_entity.type
_entity.pdbx_description
1 polymer ?
#
loop_
_entity_poly.entity_id
_entity_poly.type
_entity_poly.pdbx_seq_one_letter_code
_entity_poly.pdbx_strand_id
1 'polypeptide(L)'
;MSTISKEYGGALFLAAKEEDNASDGYLKQVFDAVMLCSRLFKENPLYVSFLKTPDIPLEDRLAAVHDALNGRVPEYVDNFIELLTERGYIDRFSECADEFKLLYYAENGIAEAEVVSAVPLTDGEVHALRTKLKKITGKRIELLFEIDPSVIGGLIVRVDGRVIDASVRKDLDNLRELMGKTAH
;
A
#
# COMPACT_ATOMS: atom_id res chain seq x y z
N MET A 1 -4.11 5.07 11.20
CA MET A 1 -2.96 5.97 10.98
C MET A 1 -2.90 7.02 12.08
N SER A 2 -1.74 7.22 12.69
CA SER A 2 -1.54 8.28 13.67
C SER A 2 -1.37 9.64 12.97
N THR A 3 -1.59 10.75 13.70
CA THR A 3 -1.35 12.12 13.19
C THR A 3 0.11 12.27 12.73
N ILE A 4 1.05 11.74 13.52
CA ILE A 4 2.49 11.75 13.22
C ILE A 4 2.78 11.08 11.87
N SER A 5 2.22 9.89 11.63
CA SER A 5 2.46 9.14 10.39
C SER A 5 1.96 9.88 9.16
N LYS A 6 0.84 10.60 9.27
CA LYS A 6 0.31 11.46 8.21
C LYS A 6 1.21 12.66 7.93
N GLU A 7 1.67 13.33 8.99
CA GLU A 7 2.54 14.50 8.85
C GLU A 7 3.87 14.11 8.19
N TYR A 8 4.54 13.06 8.68
CA TYR A 8 5.82 12.62 8.15
C TYR A 8 5.72 12.02 6.75
N GLY A 9 4.74 11.14 6.50
CA GLY A 9 4.51 10.57 5.16
C GLY A 9 4.11 11.63 4.13
N GLY A 10 3.27 12.60 4.54
CA GLY A 10 2.90 13.74 3.73
C GLY A 10 4.08 14.67 3.42
N ALA A 11 4.93 14.95 4.40
CA ALA A 11 6.13 15.77 4.21
C ALA A 11 7.11 15.13 3.23
N LEU A 12 7.35 13.82 3.35
CA LEU A 12 8.20 13.09 2.41
C LEU A 12 7.62 13.15 0.98
N PHE A 13 6.30 12.98 0.83
CA PHE A 13 5.63 13.08 -0.46
C PHE A 13 5.82 14.47 -1.09
N LEU A 14 5.59 15.53 -0.32
CA LEU A 14 5.74 16.91 -0.81
C LEU A 14 7.18 17.21 -1.24
N ALA A 15 8.18 16.82 -0.42
CA ALA A 15 9.58 17.00 -0.75
C ALA A 15 9.97 16.24 -2.03
N ALA A 16 9.56 14.97 -2.16
CA ALA A 16 9.83 14.19 -3.36
C ALA A 16 9.13 14.74 -4.61
N LYS A 17 7.93 15.31 -4.46
CA LYS A 17 7.18 15.93 -5.55
C LYS A 17 7.82 17.26 -6.01
N GLU A 18 8.35 18.04 -5.10
CA GLU A 18 9.10 19.27 -5.44
C GLU A 18 10.33 18.93 -6.27
N GLU A 19 11.08 17.89 -5.89
CA GLU A 19 12.26 17.45 -6.63
C GLU A 19 11.89 16.83 -7.99
N ASP A 20 10.75 16.16 -8.11
CA ASP A 20 10.27 15.59 -9.38
C ASP A 20 10.02 16.65 -10.45
N ASN A 21 9.70 17.89 -10.05
CA ASN A 21 9.59 19.03 -10.97
C ASN A 21 10.94 19.42 -11.60
N ALA A 22 12.04 19.10 -10.93
CA ALA A 22 13.40 19.36 -11.40
C ALA A 22 14.02 18.15 -12.12
N SER A 23 13.59 16.93 -11.73
CA SER A 23 14.13 15.66 -12.22
C SER A 23 13.00 14.65 -12.46
N ASP A 24 12.54 14.57 -13.71
CA ASP A 24 11.41 13.73 -14.13
C ASP A 24 11.58 12.26 -13.68
N GLY A 25 10.55 11.72 -13.05
CA GLY A 25 10.51 10.35 -12.55
C GLY A 25 11.13 10.14 -11.16
N TYR A 26 11.59 11.20 -10.47
CA TYR A 26 12.17 11.09 -9.13
C TYR A 26 11.12 10.67 -8.09
N LEU A 27 9.91 11.22 -8.15
CA LEU A 27 8.80 10.83 -7.26
C LEU A 27 8.50 9.33 -7.35
N LYS A 28 8.59 8.75 -8.56
CA LYS A 28 8.43 7.31 -8.74
C LYS A 28 9.56 6.52 -8.11
N GLN A 29 10.80 6.97 -8.24
CA GLN A 29 11.95 6.31 -7.62
C GLN A 29 11.81 6.31 -6.09
N VAL A 30 11.41 7.44 -5.50
CA VAL A 30 11.13 7.55 -4.06
C VAL A 30 10.00 6.61 -3.66
N PHE A 31 8.90 6.56 -4.43
CA PHE A 31 7.80 5.64 -4.18
C PHE A 31 8.26 4.17 -4.15
N ASP A 32 8.99 3.73 -5.17
CA ASP A 32 9.48 2.35 -5.28
C ASP A 32 10.39 2.01 -4.08
N ALA A 33 11.27 2.94 -3.67
CA ALA A 33 12.16 2.78 -2.53
C ALA A 33 11.42 2.74 -1.19
N VAL A 34 10.44 3.63 -0.97
CA VAL A 34 9.61 3.64 0.25
C VAL A 34 8.85 2.33 0.39
N MET A 35 8.25 1.81 -0.70
CA MET A 35 7.53 0.53 -0.68
C MET A 35 8.47 -0.64 -0.41
N LEU A 36 9.67 -0.63 -0.98
CA LEU A 36 10.70 -1.64 -0.72
C LEU A 36 11.12 -1.63 0.77
N CYS A 37 11.46 -0.45 1.31
CA CYS A 37 11.86 -0.31 2.72
C CYS A 37 10.73 -0.72 3.67
N SER A 38 9.47 -0.36 3.37
CA SER A 38 8.31 -0.77 4.17
C SER A 38 8.17 -2.29 4.25
N ARG A 39 8.37 -2.98 3.11
CA ARG A 39 8.37 -4.44 3.08
C ARG A 39 9.54 -5.03 3.87
N LEU A 40 10.76 -4.53 3.65
CA LEU A 40 11.95 -5.02 4.36
C LEU A 40 11.84 -4.85 5.87
N PHE A 41 11.29 -3.73 6.36
CA PHE A 41 11.10 -3.51 7.79
C PHE A 41 10.02 -4.43 8.37
N LYS A 42 8.95 -4.75 7.63
CA LYS A 42 7.95 -5.75 8.05
C LYS A 42 8.53 -7.17 8.14
N GLU A 43 9.43 -7.52 7.21
CA GLU A 43 10.11 -8.82 7.18
C GLU A 43 11.22 -8.93 8.24
N ASN A 44 11.76 -7.79 8.73
CA ASN A 44 12.87 -7.73 9.67
C ASN A 44 12.53 -6.93 10.95
N PRO A 45 11.57 -7.38 11.77
CA PRO A 45 11.13 -6.63 12.95
C PRO A 45 12.23 -6.45 14.01
N LEU A 46 13.21 -7.34 14.06
CA LEU A 46 14.37 -7.22 14.97
C LEU A 46 15.26 -6.04 14.59
N TYR A 47 15.42 -5.76 13.30
CA TYR A 47 16.17 -4.60 12.84
C TYR A 47 15.46 -3.28 13.23
N VAL A 48 14.15 -3.22 13.07
CA VAL A 48 13.35 -2.06 13.51
C VAL A 48 13.46 -1.88 15.04
N SER A 49 13.42 -2.96 15.81
CA SER A 49 13.61 -2.92 17.26
C SER A 49 15.00 -2.40 17.64
N PHE A 50 16.05 -2.83 16.94
CA PHE A 50 17.41 -2.32 17.11
C PHE A 50 17.46 -0.81 16.88
N LEU A 51 16.93 -0.32 15.76
CA LEU A 51 16.92 1.10 15.42
C LEU A 51 16.11 1.96 16.41
N LYS A 52 15.12 1.37 17.08
CA LYS A 52 14.28 2.05 18.06
C LYS A 52 14.87 2.07 19.48
N THR A 53 15.82 1.18 19.80
CA THR A 53 16.31 0.97 21.16
C THR A 53 17.16 2.17 21.63
N PRO A 54 16.71 2.91 22.67
CA PRO A 54 17.42 4.11 23.11
C PRO A 54 18.74 3.78 23.85
N ASP A 55 18.90 2.55 24.33
CA ASP A 55 20.13 2.10 25.01
C ASP A 55 21.33 1.93 24.04
N ILE A 56 21.06 1.87 22.74
CA ILE A 56 22.07 1.83 21.69
C ILE A 56 22.38 3.27 21.27
N PRO A 57 23.68 3.67 21.23
CA PRO A 57 24.06 5.00 20.80
C PRO A 57 23.43 5.36 19.43
N LEU A 58 23.01 6.61 19.28
CA LEU A 58 22.38 7.05 18.05
C LEU A 58 23.31 6.87 16.83
N GLU A 59 24.60 7.16 17.01
CA GLU A 59 25.61 6.99 15.97
C GLU A 59 25.66 5.56 15.42
N ASP A 60 25.61 4.56 16.29
CA ASP A 60 25.63 3.15 15.90
C ASP A 60 24.36 2.76 15.14
N ARG A 61 23.20 3.32 15.53
CA ARG A 61 21.93 3.08 14.85
C ARG A 61 21.90 3.73 13.46
N LEU A 62 22.41 4.95 13.33
CA LEU A 62 22.50 5.66 12.04
C LEU A 62 23.54 5.00 11.14
N ALA A 63 24.69 4.57 11.69
CA ALA A 63 25.66 3.80 10.92
C ALA A 63 25.05 2.53 10.34
N ALA A 64 24.23 1.81 11.12
CA ALA A 64 23.53 0.62 10.63
C ALA A 64 22.52 0.92 9.51
N VAL A 65 21.82 2.08 9.57
CA VAL A 65 20.92 2.54 8.48
C VAL A 65 21.75 2.81 7.23
N HIS A 66 22.83 3.57 7.37
CA HIS A 66 23.71 3.92 6.26
C HIS A 66 24.32 2.70 5.59
N ASP A 67 24.84 1.75 6.37
CA ASP A 67 25.43 0.51 5.87
C ASP A 67 24.40 -0.37 5.13
N ALA A 68 23.16 -0.40 5.60
CA ALA A 68 22.10 -1.18 4.99
C ALA A 68 21.63 -0.57 3.66
N LEU A 69 21.53 0.75 3.58
CA LEU A 69 20.96 1.46 2.44
C LEU A 69 22.01 1.92 1.43
N ASN A 70 23.17 2.38 1.86
CA ASN A 70 24.40 2.75 1.12
C ASN A 70 24.21 2.99 -0.39
N GLY A 71 23.53 4.08 -0.77
CA GLY A 71 23.28 4.46 -2.16
C GLY A 71 22.31 3.55 -2.94
N ARG A 72 21.60 2.64 -2.25
CA ARG A 72 20.58 1.75 -2.85
C ARG A 72 19.20 2.40 -2.92
N VAL A 73 19.00 3.49 -2.21
CA VAL A 73 17.75 4.26 -2.16
C VAL A 73 18.02 5.73 -2.47
N PRO A 74 17.03 6.49 -2.95
CA PRO A 74 17.14 7.93 -3.10
C PRO A 74 17.47 8.62 -1.77
N GLU A 75 18.23 9.71 -1.83
CA GLU A 75 18.70 10.47 -0.67
C GLU A 75 17.54 10.89 0.27
N TYR A 76 16.40 11.29 -0.27
CA TYR A 76 15.23 11.64 0.55
C TYR A 76 14.70 10.47 1.39
N VAL A 77 14.81 9.24 0.91
CA VAL A 77 14.37 8.04 1.65
C VAL A 77 15.38 7.72 2.75
N ASP A 78 16.67 7.84 2.47
CA ASP A 78 17.75 7.63 3.45
C ASP A 78 17.61 8.62 4.60
N ASN A 79 17.59 9.93 4.29
CA ASN A 79 17.39 11.01 5.25
C ASN A 79 16.09 10.86 6.06
N PHE A 80 15.04 10.35 5.43
CA PHE A 80 13.76 10.10 6.11
C PHE A 80 13.85 8.98 7.13
N ILE A 81 14.53 7.89 6.81
CA ILE A 81 14.76 6.76 7.73
C ILE A 81 15.65 7.19 8.89
N GLU A 82 16.70 7.96 8.63
CA GLU A 82 17.55 8.55 9.65
C GLU A 82 16.73 9.45 10.59
N LEU A 83 15.94 10.36 10.04
CA LEU A 83 15.07 11.27 10.81
C LEU A 83 14.11 10.50 11.73
N LEU A 84 13.46 9.45 11.23
CA LEU A 84 12.56 8.62 12.04
C LEU A 84 13.32 7.86 13.12
N THR A 85 14.55 7.43 12.85
CA THR A 85 15.42 6.75 13.82
C THR A 85 15.84 7.71 14.93
N GLU A 86 16.27 8.93 14.60
CA GLU A 86 16.62 9.98 15.56
C GLU A 86 15.44 10.34 16.46
N ARG A 87 14.26 10.48 15.88
CA ARG A 87 13.03 10.83 16.60
C ARG A 87 12.40 9.68 17.36
N GLY A 88 12.91 8.44 17.20
CA GLY A 88 12.36 7.24 17.82
C GLY A 88 11.03 6.76 17.22
N TYR A 89 10.73 7.16 15.98
CA TYR A 89 9.49 6.84 15.26
C TYR A 89 9.67 5.81 14.13
N ILE A 90 10.81 5.14 14.07
CA ILE A 90 11.11 4.17 13.00
C ILE A 90 10.09 3.03 12.92
N ASP A 91 9.50 2.63 14.03
CA ASP A 91 8.41 1.64 14.10
C ASP A 91 7.12 2.09 13.38
N ARG A 92 7.00 3.38 13.08
CA ARG A 92 5.87 3.96 12.33
C ARG A 92 6.18 4.14 10.85
N PHE A 93 7.34 3.70 10.39
CA PHE A 93 7.72 3.84 8.97
C PHE A 93 6.67 3.25 8.04
N SER A 94 6.10 2.08 8.36
CA SER A 94 5.07 1.46 7.52
C SER A 94 3.80 2.32 7.41
N GLU A 95 3.37 2.96 8.52
CA GLU A 95 2.22 3.88 8.48
C GLU A 95 2.53 5.14 7.66
N CYS A 96 3.77 5.66 7.72
CA CYS A 96 4.21 6.78 6.90
C CYS A 96 4.25 6.40 5.40
N ALA A 97 4.71 5.19 5.11
CA ALA A 97 4.74 4.64 3.76
C ALA A 97 3.32 4.47 3.17
N ASP A 98 2.35 4.06 4.00
CA ASP A 98 0.95 3.95 3.59
C ASP A 98 0.35 5.32 3.25
N GLU A 99 0.66 6.38 4.03
CA GLU A 99 0.24 7.75 3.71
C GLU A 99 0.91 8.25 2.43
N PHE A 100 2.22 8.04 2.27
CA PHE A 100 2.94 8.38 1.04
C PHE A 100 2.31 7.69 -0.18
N LYS A 101 2.00 6.39 -0.08
CA LYS A 101 1.34 5.61 -1.12
C LYS A 101 -0.01 6.21 -1.51
N LEU A 102 -0.81 6.59 -0.52
CA LEU A 102 -2.14 7.18 -0.74
C LEU A 102 -2.02 8.48 -1.53
N LEU A 103 -1.11 9.37 -1.15
CA LEU A 103 -0.86 10.63 -1.84
C LEU A 103 -0.30 10.42 -3.26
N TYR A 104 0.66 9.49 -3.40
CA TYR A 104 1.23 9.13 -4.70
C TYR A 104 0.15 8.58 -5.66
N TYR A 105 -0.75 7.73 -5.17
CA TYR A 105 -1.85 7.19 -5.97
C TYR A 105 -2.86 8.27 -6.37
N ALA A 106 -3.19 9.18 -5.45
CA ALA A 106 -4.08 10.30 -5.75
C ALA A 106 -3.50 11.21 -6.84
N GLU A 107 -2.22 11.56 -6.74
CA GLU A 107 -1.51 12.40 -7.70
C GLU A 107 -1.44 11.77 -9.09
N ASN A 108 -1.18 10.47 -9.15
CA ASN A 108 -0.98 9.75 -10.43
C ASN A 108 -2.28 9.16 -11.01
N GLY A 109 -3.44 9.45 -10.42
CA GLY A 109 -4.73 8.90 -10.87
C GLY A 109 -4.74 7.36 -10.84
N ILE A 110 -4.17 6.77 -9.79
CA ILE A 110 -4.18 5.33 -9.55
C ILE A 110 -5.27 4.99 -8.54
N ALA A 111 -6.03 3.94 -8.80
CA ALA A 111 -6.95 3.34 -7.84
C ALA A 111 -6.47 1.94 -7.48
N GLU A 112 -6.36 1.68 -6.19
CA GLU A 112 -6.11 0.32 -5.68
C GLU A 112 -7.44 -0.43 -5.61
N ALA A 113 -7.45 -1.64 -6.15
CA ALA A 113 -8.60 -2.53 -6.10
C ALA A 113 -8.20 -3.83 -5.40
N GLU A 114 -8.79 -4.08 -4.24
CA GLU A 114 -8.66 -5.32 -3.52
C GLU A 114 -9.59 -6.36 -4.15
N VAL A 115 -9.05 -7.51 -4.52
CA VAL A 115 -9.76 -8.59 -5.20
C VAL A 115 -9.67 -9.85 -4.36
N VAL A 116 -10.79 -10.26 -3.78
CA VAL A 116 -10.88 -11.48 -2.99
C VAL A 116 -11.54 -12.56 -3.84
N SER A 117 -10.90 -13.72 -4.00
CA SER A 117 -11.39 -14.85 -4.79
C SER A 117 -11.10 -16.17 -4.10
N ALA A 118 -11.92 -17.20 -4.41
CA ALA A 118 -11.72 -18.54 -3.86
C ALA A 118 -10.48 -19.25 -4.41
N VAL A 119 -10.07 -18.90 -5.63
CA VAL A 119 -8.93 -19.48 -6.37
C VAL A 119 -8.15 -18.37 -7.08
N PRO A 120 -6.87 -18.60 -7.39
CA PRO A 120 -6.10 -17.64 -8.18
C PRO A 120 -6.77 -17.38 -9.53
N LEU A 121 -6.79 -16.10 -9.92
CA LEU A 121 -7.28 -15.68 -11.24
C LEU A 121 -6.24 -15.99 -12.32
N THR A 122 -6.70 -16.32 -13.52
CA THR A 122 -5.85 -16.45 -14.70
C THR A 122 -5.43 -15.05 -15.20
N ASP A 123 -4.34 -14.96 -15.97
CA ASP A 123 -3.87 -13.71 -16.55
C ASP A 123 -4.94 -13.01 -17.41
N GLY A 124 -5.75 -13.79 -18.12
CA GLY A 124 -6.87 -13.29 -18.92
C GLY A 124 -7.95 -12.64 -18.08
N GLU A 125 -8.31 -13.24 -16.95
CA GLU A 125 -9.30 -12.70 -15.98
C GLU A 125 -8.77 -11.44 -15.32
N VAL A 126 -7.50 -11.43 -14.91
CA VAL A 126 -6.81 -10.26 -14.35
C VAL A 126 -6.85 -9.09 -15.33
N HIS A 127 -6.53 -9.35 -16.61
CA HIS A 127 -6.54 -8.32 -17.65
C HIS A 127 -7.96 -7.78 -17.91
N ALA A 128 -8.95 -8.65 -18.00
CA ALA A 128 -10.35 -8.28 -18.20
C ALA A 128 -10.88 -7.44 -17.02
N LEU A 129 -10.57 -7.88 -15.79
CA LEU A 129 -10.94 -7.16 -14.56
C LEU A 129 -10.33 -5.76 -14.52
N ARG A 130 -9.02 -5.65 -14.77
CA ARG A 130 -8.32 -4.35 -14.81
C ARG A 130 -8.93 -3.41 -15.84
N THR A 131 -9.23 -3.92 -17.03
CA THR A 131 -9.87 -3.15 -18.11
C THR A 131 -11.25 -2.64 -17.72
N LYS A 132 -12.06 -3.49 -17.09
CA LYS A 132 -13.41 -3.14 -16.61
C LYS A 132 -13.35 -2.09 -15.51
N LEU A 133 -12.48 -2.28 -14.52
CA LEU A 133 -12.31 -1.33 -13.42
C LEU A 133 -11.77 0.02 -13.91
N LYS A 134 -10.83 0.03 -14.86
CA LYS A 134 -10.35 1.26 -15.50
C LYS A 134 -11.47 2.05 -16.18
N LYS A 135 -12.40 1.36 -16.85
CA LYS A 135 -13.58 2.02 -17.47
C LYS A 135 -14.53 2.61 -16.43
N ILE A 136 -14.68 1.97 -15.28
CA ILE A 136 -15.61 2.41 -14.21
C ILE A 136 -15.01 3.57 -13.42
N THR A 137 -13.72 3.52 -13.10
CA THR A 137 -13.05 4.51 -12.23
C THR A 137 -12.41 5.66 -13.00
N GLY A 138 -12.11 5.48 -14.28
CA GLY A 138 -11.32 6.42 -15.08
C GLY A 138 -9.84 6.47 -14.69
N LYS A 139 -9.39 5.63 -13.73
CA LYS A 139 -8.04 5.63 -13.15
C LYS A 139 -7.24 4.43 -13.65
N ARG A 140 -5.92 4.48 -13.50
CA ARG A 140 -5.05 3.30 -13.60
C ARG A 140 -5.31 2.38 -12.41
N ILE A 141 -5.45 1.08 -12.66
CA ILE A 141 -5.83 0.13 -11.60
C ILE A 141 -4.60 -0.67 -11.16
N GLU A 142 -4.36 -0.64 -9.85
CA GLU A 142 -3.45 -1.54 -9.15
C GLU A 142 -4.29 -2.60 -8.44
N LEU A 143 -4.04 -3.89 -8.73
CA LEU A 143 -4.82 -4.99 -8.18
C LEU A 143 -4.06 -5.66 -7.04
N LEU A 144 -4.69 -5.75 -5.88
CA LEU A 144 -4.23 -6.54 -4.76
C LEU A 144 -5.11 -7.81 -4.66
N PHE A 145 -4.48 -8.98 -4.67
CA PHE A 145 -5.18 -10.26 -4.63
C PHE A 145 -5.12 -10.89 -3.26
N GLU A 146 -6.27 -11.36 -2.80
CA GLU A 146 -6.41 -12.17 -1.61
C GLU A 146 -7.15 -13.45 -1.98
N ILE A 147 -6.68 -14.59 -1.50
CA ILE A 147 -7.36 -15.88 -1.70
C ILE A 147 -8.09 -16.24 -0.42
N ASP A 148 -9.41 -16.27 -0.48
CA ASP A 148 -10.28 -16.70 0.61
C ASP A 148 -11.20 -17.83 0.12
N PRO A 149 -10.94 -19.09 0.52
CA PRO A 149 -11.77 -20.24 0.14
C PRO A 149 -13.21 -20.16 0.63
N SER A 150 -13.54 -19.24 1.55
CA SER A 150 -14.92 -19.03 2.01
C SER A 150 -15.80 -18.30 0.98
N VAL A 151 -15.22 -17.71 -0.04
CA VAL A 151 -15.93 -17.11 -1.17
C VAL A 151 -16.50 -18.24 -2.04
N ILE A 152 -17.83 -18.38 -2.05
CA ILE A 152 -18.50 -19.43 -2.81
C ILE A 152 -18.67 -18.99 -4.27
N GLY A 153 -17.63 -19.23 -5.08
CA GLY A 153 -17.58 -18.88 -6.49
C GLY A 153 -17.57 -17.37 -6.75
N GLY A 154 -17.06 -16.96 -7.90
CA GLY A 154 -16.96 -15.55 -8.26
C GLY A 154 -15.84 -14.80 -7.52
N LEU A 155 -15.98 -13.47 -7.43
CA LEU A 155 -15.00 -12.60 -6.80
C LEU A 155 -15.68 -11.40 -6.12
N ILE A 156 -15.02 -10.89 -5.09
CA ILE A 156 -15.40 -9.64 -4.40
C ILE A 156 -14.33 -8.62 -4.73
N VAL A 157 -14.73 -7.46 -5.24
CA VAL A 157 -13.82 -6.36 -5.56
C VAL A 157 -14.17 -5.14 -4.74
N ARG A 158 -13.16 -4.58 -4.05
CA ARG A 158 -13.28 -3.30 -3.35
C ARG A 158 -12.41 -2.26 -4.06
N VAL A 159 -12.99 -1.18 -4.54
CA VAL A 159 -12.28 -0.11 -5.23
C VAL A 159 -12.94 1.23 -4.97
N ASP A 160 -12.16 2.28 -4.63
CA ASP A 160 -12.67 3.63 -4.34
C ASP A 160 -13.86 3.64 -3.36
N GLY A 161 -13.81 2.82 -2.30
CA GLY A 161 -14.89 2.71 -1.31
C GLY A 161 -16.14 1.98 -1.78
N ARG A 162 -16.16 1.45 -3.01
CA ARG A 162 -17.26 0.65 -3.56
C ARG A 162 -16.93 -0.83 -3.44
N VAL A 163 -17.93 -1.62 -3.07
CA VAL A 163 -17.84 -3.09 -3.07
C VAL A 163 -18.66 -3.63 -4.22
N ILE A 164 -18.00 -4.36 -5.11
CA ILE A 164 -18.64 -5.08 -6.22
C ILE A 164 -18.50 -6.57 -5.86
N ASP A 165 -19.59 -7.15 -5.40
CA ASP A 165 -19.66 -8.56 -5.03
C ASP A 165 -20.34 -9.30 -6.19
N ALA A 166 -19.56 -10.10 -6.89
CA ALA A 166 -20.01 -10.99 -7.98
C ALA A 166 -19.87 -12.48 -7.58
N SER A 167 -19.96 -12.78 -6.28
CA SER A 167 -19.94 -14.13 -5.78
C SER A 167 -21.28 -14.82 -5.98
N VAL A 168 -21.27 -16.15 -6.20
CA VAL A 168 -22.49 -16.99 -6.29
C VAL A 168 -23.29 -16.96 -4.98
N ARG A 169 -22.62 -16.71 -3.85
CA ARG A 169 -23.28 -16.57 -2.54
C ARG A 169 -24.30 -15.43 -2.55
N LYS A 170 -23.93 -14.28 -3.12
CA LYS A 170 -24.85 -13.13 -3.21
C LYS A 170 -26.06 -13.44 -4.09
N ASP A 171 -25.88 -14.18 -5.19
CA ASP A 171 -26.96 -14.61 -6.05
C ASP A 171 -27.90 -15.59 -5.34
N LEU A 172 -27.37 -16.50 -4.52
CA LEU A 172 -28.16 -17.42 -3.70
C LEU A 172 -28.92 -16.69 -2.58
N ASP A 173 -28.32 -15.70 -1.92
CA ASP A 173 -28.97 -14.91 -0.88
C ASP A 173 -30.09 -14.04 -1.49
N ASN A 174 -29.86 -13.43 -2.66
CA ASN A 174 -30.90 -12.71 -3.41
C ASN A 174 -32.06 -13.63 -3.80
N LEU A 175 -31.79 -14.85 -4.24
CA LEU A 175 -32.84 -15.85 -4.56
C LEU A 175 -33.65 -16.26 -3.32
N ARG A 176 -33.00 -16.47 -2.17
CA ARG A 176 -33.68 -16.76 -0.89
C ARG A 176 -34.58 -15.64 -0.44
N GLU A 177 -34.14 -14.38 -0.57
CA GLU A 177 -34.99 -13.22 -0.25
C GLU A 177 -36.21 -13.11 -1.19
N LEU A 178 -36.04 -13.39 -2.48
CA LEU A 178 -37.14 -13.39 -3.44
C LEU A 178 -38.15 -14.50 -3.14
N MET A 179 -37.66 -15.69 -2.79
CA MET A 179 -38.55 -16.83 -2.43
C MET A 179 -39.23 -16.61 -1.07
N GLY A 180 -38.58 -15.92 -0.12
CA GLY A 180 -39.17 -15.59 1.18
C GLY A 180 -40.27 -14.54 1.11
N LYS A 181 -40.26 -13.65 0.09
CA LYS A 181 -41.30 -12.65 -0.15
C LYS A 181 -42.53 -13.17 -0.90
N THR A 182 -42.48 -14.37 -1.47
CA THR A 182 -43.59 -14.97 -2.24
C THR A 182 -44.42 -15.95 -1.40
N ALA A 183 -44.09 -16.09 -0.11
CA ALA A 183 -44.80 -17.01 0.81
C ALA A 183 -45.70 -16.25 1.82
N HIS A 184 -46.49 -15.27 1.31
CA HIS A 184 -47.55 -14.64 2.09
C HIS A 184 -48.80 -14.48 1.19
#